data_1bb555b5d7df8af211210a72127a246d
#
_entry.id   1bb555b5d7df8af211210a72127a246d
#
_cell.length_a   1.000
_cell.length_b   1.000
_cell.length_c   1.000
_cell.angle_alpha   90.00
_cell.angle_beta   90.00
_cell.angle_gamma   90.00
#
_symmetry.space_group_name_H-M   'P 1'
#
loop_
_entity.id
_entity.type
_entity.pdbx_description
1 polymer ?
#
loop_
_entity_poly.entity_id
_entity_poly.type
_entity_poly.pdbx_seq_one_letter_code
_entity_poly.pdbx_strand_id
1 'polypeptide(L)'
;MNLKKMLAAALAVAVSINITVFDDVAYGAAQSSAKPTVAATKPETKPIGGTELKNIRIGGDGNQTRIVMDLSGAKKYNYGFENNNTRLVINIDGVSTAMKAAPDTKRGAIKDLILATYGDTVQLIVDLKVPVPAKVYSLKNPDRIVIDITNKYETESLNKVDDGLLQGKYVRFDSRGMFTAYMLDVDPTKFDIKMVLPWGTVSSGWGKLSTVVENCNAVAGINGGYFDWSDKFLVGNIRLNGVTAGMVAENRTGLIKRSDGSYDIGPAQYSGTVEINGKGISFWGVNAPRGKDAIVLYNGLYGSRTGTNEFGKEYVIRRGRVQAINQGNSEIPPDGFVVSVHGQSQAYFNGVKVGDAAIITESLGDGIGAKDDFYGAGPQLVANGVVSVTSQAEHIANDIANGRAPRTAVGIKSDGHILLMVADGRQSHSIGASLVEMGQLMVKYGAVKAVNYDGGGSSEMVVNNRIVNRPSDGNERSIGNALLVFKK
;
A
#
# COMPACT_ATOMS: atom_id res chain seq x y z
N MET A 1 8.05 -52.23 -9.64
CA MET A 1 7.22 -51.94 -8.45
C MET A 1 6.72 -50.53 -8.60
N ASN A 2 5.41 -50.34 -8.71
CA ASN A 2 4.70 -49.22 -9.34
C ASN A 2 4.83 -47.86 -8.60
N LEU A 3 5.21 -46.83 -9.36
CA LEU A 3 5.32 -45.43 -9.02
C LEU A 3 3.92 -44.72 -8.91
N LYS A 4 2.84 -45.44 -8.71
CA LYS A 4 1.44 -44.92 -8.68
C LYS A 4 0.78 -44.93 -7.30
N LYS A 5 1.53 -45.10 -6.19
CA LYS A 5 0.96 -45.15 -4.83
C LYS A 5 1.52 -44.13 -3.83
N MET A 6 2.16 -43.05 -4.27
CA MET A 6 2.64 -41.98 -3.39
C MET A 6 2.03 -40.61 -3.69
N LEU A 7 0.87 -40.55 -4.33
CA LEU A 7 0.14 -39.30 -4.63
C LEU A 7 -1.28 -39.33 -4.07
N ALA A 8 -1.45 -39.66 -2.80
CA ALA A 8 -2.76 -39.62 -2.14
C ALA A 8 -2.65 -39.41 -0.62
N ALA A 9 -2.01 -38.32 -0.18
CA ALA A 9 -2.05 -37.88 1.21
C ALA A 9 -1.72 -36.39 1.35
N ALA A 10 -2.33 -35.55 0.52
CA ALA A 10 -2.28 -34.11 0.69
C ALA A 10 -3.53 -33.52 0.04
N LEU A 11 -4.67 -33.68 0.69
CA LEU A 11 -5.86 -32.83 0.44
C LEU A 11 -6.93 -33.15 1.48
N ALA A 12 -7.16 -32.24 2.38
CA ALA A 12 -8.48 -31.89 2.89
C ALA A 12 -8.32 -30.89 4.06
N VAL A 13 -7.98 -29.64 3.74
CA VAL A 13 -8.50 -28.52 4.51
C VAL A 13 -9.52 -27.85 3.60
N ALA A 14 -10.77 -28.27 3.75
CA ALA A 14 -11.89 -27.61 3.12
C ALA A 14 -12.09 -26.24 3.80
N VAL A 15 -11.63 -25.18 3.17
CA VAL A 15 -12.04 -23.81 3.49
C VAL A 15 -13.43 -23.64 2.89
N SER A 16 -14.45 -23.60 3.75
CA SER A 16 -15.81 -23.27 3.37
C SER A 16 -15.86 -21.80 2.96
N ILE A 17 -15.84 -21.54 1.66
CA ILE A 17 -16.07 -20.21 1.10
C ILE A 17 -17.59 -19.98 1.13
N ASN A 18 -18.06 -19.20 2.10
CA ASN A 18 -19.40 -18.63 2.04
C ASN A 18 -19.39 -17.47 1.05
N ILE A 19 -19.78 -17.74 -0.18
CA ILE A 19 -20.08 -16.73 -1.19
C ILE A 19 -21.45 -16.15 -0.86
N THR A 20 -21.47 -15.01 -0.17
CA THR A 20 -22.66 -14.17 -0.09
C THR A 20 -22.61 -13.18 -1.26
N VAL A 21 -23.42 -13.43 -2.27
CA VAL A 21 -23.71 -12.46 -3.34
C VAL A 21 -24.58 -11.37 -2.71
N PHE A 22 -24.07 -10.14 -2.66
CA PHE A 22 -24.88 -8.97 -2.32
C PHE A 22 -25.17 -8.20 -3.61
N ASP A 23 -26.48 -8.12 -3.91
CA ASP A 23 -27.02 -7.25 -4.97
C ASP A 23 -26.74 -5.79 -4.65
N ASP A 24 -26.42 -5.02 -5.69
CA ASP A 24 -26.24 -3.58 -5.69
C ASP A 24 -27.52 -2.88 -5.19
N VAL A 25 -27.43 -2.20 -4.05
CA VAL A 25 -28.43 -1.21 -3.64
C VAL A 25 -27.82 0.17 -3.72
N ALA A 26 -28.35 0.94 -4.68
CA ALA A 26 -28.02 2.34 -4.91
C ALA A 26 -28.27 3.20 -3.65
N TYR A 27 -27.29 4.03 -3.28
CA TYR A 27 -27.45 5.07 -2.29
C TYR A 27 -28.23 6.24 -2.87
N GLY A 28 -29.55 6.29 -2.56
CA GLY A 28 -30.38 7.47 -2.72
C GLY A 28 -30.39 8.28 -1.42
N ALA A 29 -30.00 9.54 -1.51
CA ALA A 29 -30.08 10.48 -0.42
C ALA A 29 -31.55 10.81 -0.09
N ALA A 30 -31.95 10.65 1.17
CA ALA A 30 -33.15 11.27 1.71
C ALA A 30 -32.83 11.88 3.09
N GLN A 31 -32.76 13.20 3.13
CA GLN A 31 -32.86 13.97 4.37
C GLN A 31 -34.26 13.84 4.94
N SER A 32 -34.38 13.53 6.21
CA SER A 32 -35.55 13.82 6.99
C SER A 32 -35.14 14.13 8.42
N SER A 33 -35.25 15.40 8.74
CA SER A 33 -35.16 15.97 10.08
C SER A 33 -36.43 15.65 10.86
N ALA A 34 -36.33 14.99 12.00
CA ALA A 34 -37.30 15.12 13.08
C ALA A 34 -36.61 14.86 14.42
N LYS A 35 -36.38 15.94 15.19
CA LYS A 35 -36.12 15.89 16.62
C LYS A 35 -37.42 15.57 17.35
N PRO A 36 -37.49 14.59 18.23
CA PRO A 36 -38.57 14.59 19.20
C PRO A 36 -38.15 15.42 20.41
N THR A 37 -38.88 16.51 20.58
CA THR A 37 -38.92 17.31 21.81
C THR A 37 -39.76 16.52 22.82
N VAL A 38 -39.14 15.99 23.87
CA VAL A 38 -39.89 15.47 25.02
C VAL A 38 -39.64 16.39 26.19
N ALA A 39 -40.75 17.00 26.63
CA ALA A 39 -40.82 17.85 27.80
C ALA A 39 -40.50 17.08 29.07
N ALA A 40 -39.62 17.64 29.90
CA ALA A 40 -39.28 17.11 31.21
C ALA A 40 -40.46 17.27 32.17
N THR A 41 -41.04 16.16 32.63
CA THR A 41 -41.78 16.11 33.89
C THR A 41 -41.07 15.19 34.85
N LYS A 42 -40.63 15.76 35.95
CA LYS A 42 -40.06 15.08 37.10
C LYS A 42 -41.17 14.31 37.85
N PRO A 43 -41.00 13.05 38.16
CA PRO A 43 -41.55 12.50 39.40
C PRO A 43 -40.40 11.89 40.25
N GLU A 44 -40.27 12.44 41.45
CA GLU A 44 -39.64 11.71 42.56
C GLU A 44 -40.50 10.50 42.90
N THR A 45 -39.96 9.28 42.70
CA THR A 45 -40.46 8.08 43.30
C THR A 45 -39.31 7.32 43.98
N LYS A 46 -39.46 7.14 45.32
CA LYS A 46 -38.60 6.25 46.10
C LYS A 46 -38.58 4.84 45.48
N PRO A 47 -37.46 4.16 45.46
CA PRO A 47 -37.39 2.80 44.96
C PRO A 47 -38.04 1.83 45.95
N ILE A 48 -39.11 1.20 45.50
CA ILE A 48 -39.61 -0.04 46.10
C ILE A 48 -38.61 -1.12 45.73
N GLY A 49 -38.06 -1.87 46.70
CA GLY A 49 -37.03 -2.91 46.63
C GLY A 49 -36.80 -3.65 45.34
N GLY A 50 -36.22 -2.96 44.36
CA GLY A 50 -35.83 -3.53 43.06
C GLY A 50 -34.33 -3.87 43.00
N THR A 51 -33.95 -4.70 42.07
CA THR A 51 -32.53 -4.97 41.77
C THR A 51 -31.86 -3.70 41.25
N GLU A 52 -30.65 -3.44 41.73
CA GLU A 52 -29.85 -2.28 41.32
C GLU A 52 -28.61 -2.72 40.53
N LEU A 53 -28.32 -2.03 39.41
CA LEU A 53 -27.00 -2.07 38.78
C LEU A 53 -26.06 -1.15 39.57
N LYS A 54 -25.13 -1.78 40.34
CA LYS A 54 -24.23 -1.09 41.24
C LYS A 54 -23.00 -0.53 40.57
N ASN A 55 -22.46 -1.30 39.58
CA ASN A 55 -21.20 -0.93 38.95
C ASN A 55 -21.04 -1.63 37.59
N ILE A 56 -20.22 -1.03 36.71
CA ILE A 56 -19.74 -1.61 35.47
C ILE A 56 -18.21 -1.61 35.50
N ARG A 57 -17.61 -2.79 35.41
CA ARG A 57 -16.16 -2.97 35.39
C ARG A 57 -15.69 -3.48 34.04
N ILE A 58 -14.52 -3.04 33.62
CA ILE A 58 -13.92 -3.43 32.35
C ILE A 58 -12.52 -3.97 32.58
N GLY A 59 -12.26 -5.14 32.04
CA GLY A 59 -10.99 -5.85 32.15
C GLY A 59 -10.68 -6.62 30.87
N GLY A 60 -9.75 -7.56 30.97
CA GLY A 60 -9.37 -8.45 29.87
C GLY A 60 -7.92 -8.27 29.42
N ASP A 61 -7.55 -8.94 28.35
CA ASP A 61 -6.21 -8.96 27.75
C ASP A 61 -6.22 -8.57 26.27
N GLY A 62 -5.13 -8.84 25.56
CA GLY A 62 -5.03 -8.55 24.11
C GLY A 62 -5.99 -9.37 23.24
N ASN A 63 -6.50 -10.50 23.71
CA ASN A 63 -7.38 -11.41 22.97
C ASN A 63 -8.86 -11.20 23.28
N GLN A 64 -9.18 -10.69 24.50
CA GLN A 64 -10.55 -10.56 24.99
C GLN A 64 -10.72 -9.29 25.83
N THR A 65 -11.85 -8.61 25.67
CA THR A 65 -12.31 -7.58 26.60
C THR A 65 -13.53 -8.09 27.33
N ARG A 66 -13.50 -7.99 28.67
CA ARG A 66 -14.58 -8.38 29.57
C ARG A 66 -15.24 -7.16 30.18
N ILE A 67 -16.56 -7.06 30.04
CA ILE A 67 -17.41 -6.11 30.76
C ILE A 67 -18.17 -6.88 31.79
N VAL A 68 -18.19 -6.41 33.06
CA VAL A 68 -18.94 -7.00 34.17
C VAL A 68 -19.90 -5.97 34.73
N MET A 69 -21.19 -6.25 34.67
CA MET A 69 -22.25 -5.47 35.30
C MET A 69 -22.59 -6.11 36.66
N ASP A 70 -22.26 -5.45 37.77
CA ASP A 70 -22.50 -5.94 39.12
C ASP A 70 -23.92 -5.56 39.56
N LEU A 71 -24.72 -6.57 39.90
CA LEU A 71 -26.13 -6.40 40.32
C LEU A 71 -26.33 -6.67 41.82
N SER A 72 -27.34 -6.06 42.45
CA SER A 72 -27.75 -6.34 43.81
C SER A 72 -28.54 -7.64 43.94
N GLY A 73 -29.00 -8.21 42.84
CA GLY A 73 -29.75 -9.46 42.81
C GLY A 73 -29.87 -9.98 41.35
N ALA A 74 -30.22 -11.26 41.23
CA ALA A 74 -30.34 -11.88 39.90
C ALA A 74 -31.49 -11.28 39.09
N LYS A 75 -31.23 -10.99 37.83
CA LYS A 75 -32.23 -10.51 36.86
C LYS A 75 -32.12 -11.22 35.52
N LYS A 76 -33.27 -11.31 34.84
CA LYS A 76 -33.33 -11.68 33.43
C LYS A 76 -32.87 -10.49 32.59
N TYR A 77 -32.22 -10.76 31.48
CA TYR A 77 -31.80 -9.78 30.51
C TYR A 77 -32.05 -10.33 29.12
N ASN A 78 -32.17 -9.44 28.15
CA ASN A 78 -32.12 -9.77 26.74
C ASN A 78 -30.95 -9.01 26.07
N TYR A 79 -30.44 -9.53 24.98
CA TYR A 79 -29.43 -8.83 24.20
C TYR A 79 -29.56 -9.17 22.73
N GLY A 80 -29.07 -8.27 21.90
CA GLY A 80 -29.03 -8.44 20.46
C GLY A 80 -27.95 -7.60 19.80
N PHE A 81 -27.60 -7.97 18.57
CA PHE A 81 -26.71 -7.21 17.74
C PHE A 81 -27.47 -6.37 16.72
N GLU A 82 -27.01 -5.14 16.51
CA GLU A 82 -27.51 -4.16 15.54
C GLU A 82 -26.36 -3.65 14.66
N ASN A 83 -26.69 -2.85 13.64
CA ASN A 83 -25.71 -2.18 12.77
C ASN A 83 -24.66 -3.12 12.18
N ASN A 84 -25.10 -4.19 11.52
CA ASN A 84 -24.22 -5.22 10.95
C ASN A 84 -23.26 -5.82 12.01
N ASN A 85 -23.80 -6.13 13.18
CA ASN A 85 -23.08 -6.70 14.33
C ASN A 85 -21.95 -5.78 14.92
N THR A 86 -22.01 -4.47 14.68
CA THR A 86 -21.08 -3.51 15.30
C THR A 86 -21.68 -2.78 16.50
N ARG A 87 -22.91 -3.10 16.91
CA ARG A 87 -23.54 -2.61 18.14
C ARG A 87 -24.17 -3.78 18.87
N LEU A 88 -23.74 -4.01 20.10
CA LEU A 88 -24.37 -4.96 21.02
C LEU A 88 -25.20 -4.18 22.03
N VAL A 89 -26.49 -4.51 22.15
CA VAL A 89 -27.43 -3.88 23.07
C VAL A 89 -27.84 -4.92 24.11
N ILE A 90 -27.72 -4.60 25.39
CA ILE A 90 -28.16 -5.42 26.53
C ILE A 90 -29.25 -4.64 27.29
N ASN A 91 -30.42 -5.23 27.48
CA ASN A 91 -31.54 -4.66 28.25
C ASN A 91 -31.78 -5.49 29.49
N ILE A 92 -31.97 -4.83 30.63
CA ILE A 92 -32.24 -5.44 31.93
C ILE A 92 -33.48 -4.77 32.52
N ASP A 93 -34.59 -5.46 32.52
CA ASP A 93 -35.87 -4.93 32.98
C ASP A 93 -36.00 -5.04 34.53
N GLY A 94 -36.70 -4.08 35.14
CA GLY A 94 -36.92 -4.01 36.58
C GLY A 94 -35.63 -3.76 37.35
N VAL A 95 -34.71 -2.99 36.78
CA VAL A 95 -33.43 -2.60 37.40
C VAL A 95 -33.29 -1.09 37.44
N SER A 96 -32.89 -0.57 38.59
CA SER A 96 -32.48 0.82 38.74
C SER A 96 -30.96 0.97 38.75
N THR A 97 -30.46 2.19 38.57
CA THR A 97 -29.04 2.50 38.78
C THR A 97 -28.85 3.95 39.19
N ALA A 98 -27.88 4.17 40.07
CA ALA A 98 -27.40 5.51 40.41
C ALA A 98 -26.28 5.99 39.48
N MET A 99 -25.79 5.12 38.59
CA MET A 99 -24.77 5.47 37.62
C MET A 99 -25.33 6.42 36.58
N LYS A 100 -24.62 7.53 36.31
CA LYS A 100 -25.01 8.53 35.29
C LYS A 100 -24.50 8.20 33.90
N ALA A 101 -23.45 7.39 33.81
CA ALA A 101 -22.83 6.98 32.55
C ALA A 101 -22.06 5.65 32.74
N ALA A 102 -21.82 4.95 31.66
CA ALA A 102 -20.86 3.86 31.63
C ALA A 102 -19.43 4.40 31.77
N PRO A 103 -18.46 3.57 32.22
CA PRO A 103 -17.05 3.95 32.21
C PRO A 103 -16.57 4.29 30.78
N ASP A 104 -15.85 5.39 30.64
CA ASP A 104 -15.20 5.71 29.36
C ASP A 104 -14.12 4.67 29.07
N THR A 105 -14.23 3.99 27.93
CA THR A 105 -13.26 2.99 27.51
C THR A 105 -13.27 2.81 26.01
N LYS A 106 -12.06 2.64 25.44
CA LYS A 106 -11.84 2.25 24.04
C LYS A 106 -10.99 0.98 23.95
N ARG A 107 -11.08 0.15 24.98
CA ARG A 107 -10.26 -1.06 25.12
C ARG A 107 -10.66 -2.12 24.10
N GLY A 108 -9.67 -2.76 23.50
CA GLY A 108 -9.87 -3.85 22.55
C GLY A 108 -10.79 -3.43 21.39
N ALA A 109 -11.81 -4.23 21.14
CA ALA A 109 -12.81 -3.99 20.09
C ALA A 109 -13.85 -2.92 20.44
N ILE A 110 -13.91 -2.44 21.69
CA ILE A 110 -14.88 -1.40 22.09
C ILE A 110 -14.51 -0.06 21.43
N LYS A 111 -15.48 0.52 20.74
CA LYS A 111 -15.42 1.88 20.20
C LYS A 111 -16.00 2.88 21.18
N ASP A 112 -17.16 2.53 21.78
CA ASP A 112 -17.86 3.34 22.77
C ASP A 112 -18.71 2.47 23.68
N LEU A 113 -19.04 2.97 24.88
CA LEU A 113 -19.88 2.31 25.86
C LEU A 113 -20.88 3.31 26.44
N ILE A 114 -22.17 3.05 26.22
CA ILE A 114 -23.26 3.97 26.59
C ILE A 114 -24.18 3.26 27.57
N LEU A 115 -24.45 3.90 28.71
CA LEU A 115 -25.47 3.48 29.68
C LEU A 115 -26.68 4.40 29.55
N ALA A 116 -27.85 3.82 29.33
CA ALA A 116 -29.12 4.54 29.25
C ALA A 116 -30.14 3.90 30.19
N THR A 117 -31.12 4.70 30.63
CA THR A 117 -32.25 4.24 31.45
C THR A 117 -33.57 4.68 30.80
N TYR A 118 -34.52 3.74 30.70
CA TYR A 118 -35.85 3.97 30.15
C TYR A 118 -36.89 3.37 31.10
N GLY A 119 -37.49 4.23 31.95
CA GLY A 119 -38.36 3.77 33.04
C GLY A 119 -37.58 2.89 34.05
N ASP A 120 -37.99 1.61 34.15
CA ASP A 120 -37.33 0.60 34.98
C ASP A 120 -36.36 -0.33 34.20
N THR A 121 -36.07 -0.01 32.97
CA THR A 121 -35.11 -0.75 32.15
C THR A 121 -33.77 -0.03 32.10
N VAL A 122 -32.69 -0.74 32.43
CA VAL A 122 -31.32 -0.32 32.22
C VAL A 122 -30.83 -0.94 30.93
N GLN A 123 -30.33 -0.09 30.04
CA GLN A 123 -29.75 -0.49 28.78
C GLN A 123 -28.25 -0.19 28.73
N LEU A 124 -27.44 -1.20 28.40
CA LEU A 124 -26.02 -1.04 28.06
C LEU A 124 -25.84 -1.23 26.56
N ILE A 125 -25.31 -0.21 25.89
CA ILE A 125 -24.97 -0.25 24.48
C ILE A 125 -23.45 -0.31 24.34
N VAL A 126 -22.96 -1.31 23.62
CA VAL A 126 -21.54 -1.50 23.34
C VAL A 126 -21.33 -1.32 21.85
N ASP A 127 -20.81 -0.15 21.46
CA ASP A 127 -20.39 0.10 20.07
C ASP A 127 -19.02 -0.55 19.84
N LEU A 128 -18.89 -1.29 18.77
CA LEU A 128 -17.72 -2.06 18.39
C LEU A 128 -17.03 -1.43 17.16
N LYS A 129 -15.71 -1.51 17.13
CA LYS A 129 -14.88 -1.07 15.98
C LYS A 129 -15.10 -1.94 14.74
N VAL A 130 -15.38 -3.22 14.98
CA VAL A 130 -15.59 -4.29 13.97
C VAL A 130 -16.59 -5.31 14.50
N PRO A 131 -17.26 -6.09 13.65
CA PRO A 131 -18.23 -7.10 14.05
C PRO A 131 -17.54 -8.34 14.64
N VAL A 132 -17.12 -8.24 15.91
CA VAL A 132 -16.49 -9.35 16.62
C VAL A 132 -17.51 -10.15 17.43
N PRO A 133 -17.27 -11.47 17.68
CA PRO A 133 -18.08 -12.27 18.56
C PRO A 133 -18.09 -11.73 19.98
N ALA A 134 -19.26 -11.75 20.60
CA ALA A 134 -19.41 -11.51 22.04
C ALA A 134 -20.29 -12.61 22.67
N LYS A 135 -19.94 -13.01 23.90
CA LYS A 135 -20.69 -13.95 24.72
C LYS A 135 -21.23 -13.21 25.93
N VAL A 136 -22.56 -13.26 26.12
CA VAL A 136 -23.25 -12.65 27.28
C VAL A 136 -23.79 -13.75 28.16
N TYR A 137 -23.49 -13.69 29.47
CA TYR A 137 -23.93 -14.69 30.43
C TYR A 137 -24.01 -14.10 31.83
N SER A 138 -24.73 -14.76 32.73
CA SER A 138 -24.84 -14.40 34.17
C SER A 138 -23.95 -15.25 35.06
N LEU A 139 -23.47 -14.66 36.13
CA LEU A 139 -22.80 -15.33 37.26
C LEU A 139 -23.52 -14.98 38.54
N LYS A 140 -23.48 -15.92 39.52
CA LYS A 140 -24.00 -15.77 40.89
C LYS A 140 -22.87 -15.64 41.91
N ASN A 141 -23.25 -15.13 43.10
CA ASN A 141 -22.36 -14.99 44.23
C ASN A 141 -21.07 -14.17 43.96
N PRO A 142 -21.16 -12.88 43.74
CA PRO A 142 -22.35 -12.01 43.61
C PRO A 142 -22.99 -12.09 42.25
N ASP A 143 -24.26 -11.62 42.10
CA ASP A 143 -24.98 -11.59 40.85
C ASP A 143 -24.38 -10.60 39.87
N ARG A 144 -24.09 -11.07 38.65
CA ARG A 144 -23.42 -10.29 37.58
C ARG A 144 -23.91 -10.71 36.23
N ILE A 145 -23.92 -9.76 35.30
CA ILE A 145 -23.96 -10.04 33.88
C ILE A 145 -22.56 -9.79 33.33
N VAL A 146 -22.02 -10.76 32.60
CA VAL A 146 -20.67 -10.72 32.01
C VAL A 146 -20.79 -10.74 30.51
N ILE A 147 -20.04 -9.87 29.89
CA ILE A 147 -19.94 -9.74 28.42
C ILE A 147 -18.48 -9.94 28.06
N ASP A 148 -18.18 -11.03 27.36
CA ASP A 148 -16.86 -11.36 26.85
C ASP A 148 -16.81 -11.05 25.35
N ILE A 149 -16.00 -10.07 24.95
CA ILE A 149 -15.86 -9.60 23.59
C ILE A 149 -14.51 -10.04 23.05
N THR A 150 -14.50 -10.77 21.95
CA THR A 150 -13.26 -11.19 21.28
C THR A 150 -12.57 -10.00 20.63
N ASN A 151 -11.24 -9.83 20.85
CA ASN A 151 -10.44 -8.76 20.27
C ASN A 151 -9.72 -9.20 18.99
N LYS A 152 -10.32 -10.11 18.23
CA LYS A 152 -9.79 -10.60 16.94
C LYS A 152 -10.89 -10.60 15.89
N TYR A 153 -10.56 -10.05 14.73
CA TYR A 153 -11.41 -10.09 13.54
C TYR A 153 -10.53 -10.17 12.32
N GLU A 154 -10.92 -11.00 11.38
CA GLU A 154 -10.26 -11.12 10.09
C GLU A 154 -11.32 -11.42 9.04
N THR A 155 -11.28 -10.70 7.94
CA THR A 155 -12.15 -10.95 6.79
C THR A 155 -11.44 -10.60 5.50
N GLU A 156 -11.81 -11.26 4.44
CA GLU A 156 -11.34 -11.00 3.10
C GLU A 156 -12.48 -11.10 2.10
N SER A 157 -12.37 -10.34 1.03
CA SER A 157 -13.26 -10.43 -0.12
C SER A 157 -12.42 -10.45 -1.40
N LEU A 158 -12.91 -11.17 -2.41
CA LEU A 158 -12.29 -11.23 -3.72
C LEU A 158 -13.40 -11.11 -4.76
N ASN A 159 -13.28 -10.12 -5.65
CA ASN A 159 -14.26 -9.80 -6.67
C ASN A 159 -13.61 -9.86 -8.06
N LYS A 160 -14.32 -10.37 -9.04
CA LYS A 160 -13.87 -10.36 -10.43
C LYS A 160 -14.05 -8.95 -11.00
N VAL A 161 -12.96 -8.36 -11.49
CA VAL A 161 -12.96 -7.09 -12.24
C VAL A 161 -13.10 -7.37 -13.73
N ASP A 162 -12.28 -8.31 -14.24
CA ASP A 162 -12.32 -8.83 -15.62
C ASP A 162 -11.82 -10.28 -15.62
N ASP A 163 -11.86 -10.95 -16.74
CA ASP A 163 -11.31 -12.29 -16.87
C ASP A 163 -9.79 -12.28 -16.75
N GLY A 164 -9.25 -12.87 -15.67
CA GLY A 164 -7.83 -12.82 -15.30
C GLY A 164 -7.43 -11.59 -14.47
N LEU A 165 -8.41 -10.80 -13.97
CA LEU A 165 -8.16 -9.71 -13.04
C LEU A 165 -9.13 -9.78 -11.87
N LEU A 166 -8.60 -10.02 -10.66
CA LEU A 166 -9.38 -10.05 -9.42
C LEU A 166 -8.96 -8.89 -8.52
N GLN A 167 -9.94 -8.27 -7.87
CA GLN A 167 -9.72 -7.26 -6.83
C GLN A 167 -10.10 -7.81 -5.47
N GLY A 168 -9.20 -7.73 -4.51
CA GLY A 168 -9.41 -8.18 -3.15
C GLY A 168 -9.32 -7.06 -2.12
N LYS A 169 -9.95 -7.30 -0.97
CA LYS A 169 -9.79 -6.49 0.24
C LYS A 169 -9.59 -7.40 1.43
N TYR A 170 -8.61 -7.07 2.25
CA TYR A 170 -8.29 -7.74 3.50
C TYR A 170 -8.44 -6.78 4.66
N VAL A 171 -9.15 -7.19 5.71
CA VAL A 171 -9.30 -6.43 6.95
C VAL A 171 -8.96 -7.32 8.13
N ARG A 172 -8.13 -6.82 9.03
CA ARG A 172 -7.75 -7.48 10.29
C ARG A 172 -7.87 -6.49 11.45
N PHE A 173 -8.36 -7.00 12.58
CA PHE A 173 -8.28 -6.34 13.87
C PHE A 173 -7.70 -7.31 14.89
N ASP A 174 -6.68 -6.89 15.61
CA ASP A 174 -6.06 -7.63 16.73
C ASP A 174 -5.43 -6.65 17.74
N SER A 175 -4.62 -7.16 18.66
CA SER A 175 -3.95 -6.35 19.69
C SER A 175 -3.06 -5.21 19.14
N ARG A 176 -2.64 -5.31 17.87
CA ARG A 176 -1.86 -4.27 17.17
C ARG A 176 -2.75 -3.13 16.69
N GLY A 177 -4.03 -3.40 16.40
CA GLY A 177 -5.02 -2.45 15.91
C GLY A 177 -5.67 -2.88 14.59
N MET A 178 -6.43 -1.95 13.99
CA MET A 178 -7.05 -2.15 12.69
C MET A 178 -6.02 -2.13 11.57
N PHE A 179 -6.20 -3.01 10.59
CA PHE A 179 -5.39 -3.07 9.38
C PHE A 179 -6.26 -3.35 8.17
N THR A 180 -6.05 -2.61 7.10
CA THR A 180 -6.77 -2.78 5.83
C THR A 180 -5.78 -2.77 4.68
N ALA A 181 -5.88 -3.75 3.78
CA ALA A 181 -5.13 -3.82 2.54
C ALA A 181 -6.04 -4.16 1.37
N TYR A 182 -5.62 -3.73 0.20
CA TYR A 182 -6.28 -3.97 -1.09
C TYR A 182 -5.28 -4.66 -2.01
N MET A 183 -5.79 -5.52 -2.90
CA MET A 183 -4.95 -6.28 -3.81
C MET A 183 -5.58 -6.40 -5.18
N LEU A 184 -4.73 -6.55 -6.19
CA LEU A 184 -5.09 -7.03 -7.52
C LEU A 184 -4.28 -8.30 -7.79
N ASP A 185 -4.97 -9.36 -8.20
CA ASP A 185 -4.38 -10.58 -8.71
C ASP A 185 -4.54 -10.56 -10.24
N VAL A 186 -3.41 -10.46 -10.94
CA VAL A 186 -3.33 -10.18 -12.37
C VAL A 186 -2.74 -11.36 -13.11
N ASP A 187 -3.50 -11.95 -14.03
CA ASP A 187 -3.03 -12.96 -14.98
C ASP A 187 -2.20 -12.30 -16.10
N PRO A 188 -0.87 -12.47 -16.13
CA PRO A 188 -0.01 -11.82 -17.11
C PRO A 188 -0.19 -12.37 -18.54
N THR A 189 -0.95 -13.44 -18.73
CA THR A 189 -1.30 -13.91 -20.08
C THR A 189 -2.37 -13.05 -20.73
N LYS A 190 -3.23 -12.39 -19.93
CA LYS A 190 -4.35 -11.55 -20.38
C LYS A 190 -4.11 -10.06 -20.19
N PHE A 191 -3.22 -9.70 -19.29
CA PHE A 191 -2.90 -8.32 -18.94
C PHE A 191 -1.40 -8.06 -19.05
N ASP A 192 -1.06 -6.83 -19.36
CA ASP A 192 0.30 -6.34 -19.36
C ASP A 192 0.48 -5.31 -18.23
N ILE A 193 1.59 -5.41 -17.49
CA ILE A 193 1.93 -4.47 -16.44
C ILE A 193 3.08 -3.60 -16.92
N LYS A 194 2.89 -2.29 -16.91
CA LYS A 194 3.89 -1.31 -17.34
C LYS A 194 4.05 -0.21 -16.32
N MET A 195 5.28 0.19 -16.08
CA MET A 195 5.55 1.45 -15.40
C MET A 195 5.46 2.59 -16.41
N VAL A 196 4.80 3.67 -16.02
CA VAL A 196 4.64 4.87 -16.82
C VAL A 196 5.04 6.12 -16.04
N LEU A 197 5.52 7.12 -16.77
CA LEU A 197 5.72 8.49 -16.28
C LEU A 197 4.43 9.28 -16.52
N PRO A 198 3.91 10.04 -15.54
CA PRO A 198 2.59 10.69 -15.61
C PRO A 198 2.37 11.51 -16.89
N TRP A 199 3.40 12.18 -17.37
CA TRP A 199 3.35 13.06 -18.56
C TRP A 199 4.34 12.64 -19.66
N GLY A 200 4.80 11.38 -19.60
CA GLY A 200 5.69 10.79 -20.61
C GLY A 200 7.17 11.10 -20.40
N THR A 201 7.54 12.13 -19.65
CA THR A 201 8.93 12.49 -19.37
C THR A 201 9.13 12.87 -17.90
N VAL A 202 10.36 12.70 -17.38
CA VAL A 202 10.73 13.02 -16.01
C VAL A 202 10.59 14.51 -15.70
N SER A 203 11.07 15.38 -16.59
CA SER A 203 11.04 16.83 -16.40
C SER A 203 9.63 17.44 -16.47
N SER A 204 8.65 16.71 -17.01
CA SER A 204 7.25 17.16 -17.05
C SER A 204 6.57 17.09 -15.68
N GLY A 205 7.22 16.46 -14.69
CA GLY A 205 6.81 16.45 -13.29
C GLY A 205 5.83 15.33 -12.95
N TRP A 206 5.14 15.52 -11.84
CA TRP A 206 4.35 14.50 -11.14
C TRP A 206 2.86 14.59 -11.48
N GLY A 207 2.14 13.47 -11.39
CA GLY A 207 0.70 13.39 -11.67
C GLY A 207 -0.05 12.53 -10.66
N LYS A 208 -1.35 12.74 -10.55
CA LYS A 208 -2.24 11.90 -9.73
C LYS A 208 -2.44 10.55 -10.39
N LEU A 209 -2.46 9.46 -9.61
CA LEU A 209 -2.63 8.11 -10.14
C LEU A 209 -3.94 7.97 -10.92
N SER A 210 -5.06 8.52 -10.42
CA SER A 210 -6.36 8.47 -11.11
C SER A 210 -6.28 9.07 -12.51
N THR A 211 -5.65 10.26 -12.64
CA THR A 211 -5.43 10.95 -13.92
C THR A 211 -4.52 10.13 -14.85
N VAL A 212 -3.48 9.49 -14.31
CA VAL A 212 -2.55 8.68 -15.11
C VAL A 212 -3.24 7.43 -15.65
N VAL A 213 -4.04 6.74 -14.80
CA VAL A 213 -4.84 5.57 -15.22
C VAL A 213 -5.81 5.94 -16.33
N GLU A 214 -6.55 7.04 -16.18
CA GLU A 214 -7.51 7.53 -17.17
C GLU A 214 -6.83 7.92 -18.49
N ASN A 215 -5.79 8.74 -18.44
CA ASN A 215 -5.07 9.22 -19.64
C ASN A 215 -4.41 8.09 -20.42
N CYS A 216 -3.95 7.05 -19.74
CA CYS A 216 -3.35 5.88 -20.35
C CYS A 216 -4.37 4.82 -20.76
N ASN A 217 -5.67 5.02 -20.48
CA ASN A 217 -6.74 4.05 -20.71
C ASN A 217 -6.41 2.67 -20.09
N ALA A 218 -5.84 2.67 -18.89
CA ALA A 218 -5.51 1.45 -18.15
C ALA A 218 -6.73 0.96 -17.34
N VAL A 219 -6.85 -0.35 -17.15
CA VAL A 219 -7.94 -0.95 -16.34
C VAL A 219 -7.74 -0.68 -14.86
N ALA A 220 -6.48 -0.69 -14.42
CA ALA A 220 -6.13 -0.45 -13.03
C ALA A 220 -4.68 0.06 -12.92
N GLY A 221 -4.31 0.53 -11.72
CA GLY A 221 -2.95 0.92 -11.43
C GLY A 221 -2.69 1.11 -9.95
N ILE A 222 -1.40 1.12 -9.59
CA ILE A 222 -0.88 1.49 -8.27
C ILE A 222 0.23 2.53 -8.44
N ASN A 223 0.53 3.27 -7.38
CA ASN A 223 1.73 4.10 -7.37
C ASN A 223 2.99 3.26 -7.61
N GLY A 224 3.99 3.87 -8.21
CA GLY A 224 5.24 3.21 -8.55
C GLY A 224 6.35 3.37 -7.50
N GLY A 225 7.61 3.44 -7.97
CA GLY A 225 8.81 3.57 -7.15
C GLY A 225 9.03 4.97 -6.59
N TYR A 226 10.15 5.11 -5.89
CA TYR A 226 10.52 6.35 -5.19
C TYR A 226 10.87 7.49 -6.14
N PHE A 227 10.67 8.72 -5.68
CA PHE A 227 10.98 9.95 -6.40
C PHE A 227 11.31 11.07 -5.42
N ASP A 228 12.07 12.06 -5.87
CA ASP A 228 12.37 13.25 -5.11
C ASP A 228 11.42 14.41 -5.47
N TRP A 229 10.85 15.03 -4.44
CA TRP A 229 9.89 16.12 -4.61
C TRP A 229 10.55 17.45 -4.97
N SER A 230 11.72 17.72 -4.42
CA SER A 230 12.39 19.00 -4.53
C SER A 230 13.09 19.15 -5.86
N ASP A 231 13.86 18.15 -6.25
CA ASP A 231 14.69 18.18 -7.45
C ASP A 231 14.06 17.47 -8.64
N LYS A 232 12.86 16.89 -8.46
CA LYS A 232 12.03 16.26 -9.50
C LYS A 232 12.77 15.21 -10.33
N PHE A 233 13.30 14.19 -9.66
CA PHE A 233 13.91 13.04 -10.32
C PHE A 233 13.43 11.72 -9.72
N LEU A 234 13.62 10.63 -10.46
CA LEU A 234 13.29 9.28 -10.02
C LEU A 234 14.42 8.71 -9.18
N VAL A 235 14.07 8.12 -8.02
CA VAL A 235 15.05 7.50 -7.11
C VAL A 235 15.08 6.00 -7.37
N GLY A 236 16.26 5.47 -7.74
CA GLY A 236 16.49 4.08 -8.10
C GLY A 236 16.66 3.88 -9.60
N ASN A 237 16.81 2.62 -10.00
CA ASN A 237 17.01 2.24 -11.40
C ASN A 237 15.64 2.01 -12.05
N ILE A 238 15.32 2.76 -13.08
CA ILE A 238 14.09 2.60 -13.86
C ILE A 238 14.43 2.53 -15.33
N ARG A 239 14.06 1.45 -16.03
CA ARG A 239 14.20 1.27 -17.46
C ARG A 239 12.84 0.98 -18.07
N LEU A 240 12.48 1.76 -19.08
CA LEU A 240 11.19 1.71 -19.79
C LEU A 240 11.47 1.49 -21.27
N ASN A 241 10.90 0.42 -21.87
CA ASN A 241 11.11 0.05 -23.26
C ASN A 241 12.60 -0.03 -23.63
N GLY A 242 13.42 -0.57 -22.71
CA GLY A 242 14.87 -0.70 -22.89
C GLY A 242 15.67 0.59 -22.73
N VAL A 243 15.05 1.73 -22.36
CA VAL A 243 15.71 3.02 -22.16
C VAL A 243 15.68 3.38 -20.66
N THR A 244 16.82 3.77 -20.10
CA THR A 244 16.91 4.18 -18.68
C THR A 244 16.19 5.52 -18.49
N ALA A 245 15.09 5.51 -17.73
CA ALA A 245 14.31 6.69 -17.38
C ALA A 245 14.88 7.43 -16.16
N GLY A 246 15.55 6.73 -15.27
CA GLY A 246 16.19 7.29 -14.09
C GLY A 246 17.21 6.32 -13.49
N MET A 247 18.31 6.86 -13.01
CA MET A 247 19.30 6.13 -12.22
C MET A 247 19.98 7.10 -11.28
N VAL A 248 19.94 6.79 -10.01
CA VAL A 248 20.77 7.37 -8.95
C VAL A 248 21.39 6.19 -8.23
N ALA A 249 22.68 6.11 -8.21
CA ALA A 249 23.64 5.07 -7.85
C ALA A 249 23.30 4.10 -6.69
N GLU A 250 22.11 3.50 -6.68
CA GLU A 250 21.70 2.52 -5.67
C GLU A 250 21.26 1.21 -6.31
N ASN A 251 21.81 0.11 -5.82
CA ASN A 251 21.44 -1.23 -6.23
C ASN A 251 20.22 -1.67 -5.41
N ARG A 252 19.04 -1.65 -6.01
CA ARG A 252 17.79 -2.02 -5.36
C ARG A 252 17.05 -3.09 -6.15
N THR A 253 16.19 -3.80 -5.44
CA THR A 253 15.27 -4.78 -6.04
C THR A 253 14.14 -4.07 -6.80
N GLY A 254 13.72 -4.66 -7.91
CA GLY A 254 12.61 -4.17 -8.72
C GLY A 254 11.86 -5.30 -9.41
N LEU A 255 10.74 -4.96 -10.04
CA LEU A 255 10.05 -5.82 -11.00
C LEU A 255 10.78 -5.75 -12.34
N ILE A 256 11.13 -6.91 -12.87
CA ILE A 256 11.73 -7.09 -14.20
C ILE A 256 10.62 -7.53 -15.14
N LYS A 257 10.40 -6.79 -16.22
CA LYS A 257 9.58 -7.24 -17.33
C LYS A 257 10.51 -7.64 -18.46
N ARG A 258 10.54 -8.91 -18.78
CA ARG A 258 11.38 -9.47 -19.82
C ARG A 258 10.87 -9.08 -21.21
N SER A 259 11.77 -9.07 -22.16
CA SER A 259 11.42 -8.80 -23.56
C SER A 259 10.52 -9.88 -24.20
N ASP A 260 10.44 -11.07 -23.61
CA ASP A 260 9.49 -12.13 -23.98
C ASP A 260 8.10 -11.97 -23.33
N GLY A 261 7.91 -10.94 -22.50
CA GLY A 261 6.68 -10.65 -21.78
C GLY A 261 6.53 -11.34 -20.42
N SER A 262 7.50 -12.15 -20.00
CA SER A 262 7.52 -12.74 -18.67
C SER A 262 7.97 -11.72 -17.61
N TYR A 263 7.70 -12.04 -16.33
CA TYR A 263 8.04 -11.17 -15.19
C TYR A 263 8.94 -11.90 -14.21
N ASP A 264 9.85 -11.13 -13.58
CA ASP A 264 10.67 -11.57 -12.47
C ASP A 264 10.85 -10.46 -11.44
N ILE A 265 11.34 -10.77 -10.25
CA ILE A 265 11.73 -9.81 -9.22
C ILE A 265 13.15 -10.12 -8.79
N GLY A 266 14.02 -9.12 -8.84
CA GLY A 266 15.42 -9.25 -8.45
C GLY A 266 16.13 -7.91 -8.33
N PRO A 267 17.38 -7.92 -7.82
CA PRO A 267 18.19 -6.72 -7.71
C PRO A 267 18.78 -6.32 -9.08
N ALA A 268 18.97 -5.00 -9.26
CA ALA A 268 19.77 -4.48 -10.38
C ALA A 268 21.11 -3.95 -9.87
N GLN A 269 22.15 -4.12 -10.69
CA GLN A 269 23.48 -3.53 -10.49
C GLN A 269 23.80 -2.66 -11.72
N TYR A 270 23.49 -1.36 -11.58
CA TYR A 270 23.65 -0.45 -12.69
C TYR A 270 25.14 -0.14 -12.95
N SER A 271 25.51 -0.16 -14.23
CA SER A 271 26.76 0.43 -14.72
C SER A 271 26.50 1.18 -16.02
N GLY A 272 27.10 2.34 -16.16
CA GLY A 272 26.97 3.17 -17.35
C GLY A 272 28.28 3.88 -17.69
N THR A 273 28.65 3.86 -18.97
CA THR A 273 29.87 4.51 -19.49
C THR A 273 29.59 5.24 -20.78
N VAL A 274 30.25 6.38 -20.94
CA VAL A 274 30.45 7.01 -22.25
C VAL A 274 31.89 6.76 -22.68
N GLU A 275 32.08 6.13 -23.82
CA GLU A 275 33.41 5.99 -24.46
C GLU A 275 33.53 7.05 -25.54
N ILE A 276 34.56 7.93 -25.40
CA ILE A 276 34.88 8.95 -26.41
C ILE A 276 36.34 8.79 -26.78
N ASN A 277 36.63 8.61 -28.08
CA ASN A 277 37.96 8.39 -28.61
C ASN A 277 38.75 7.28 -27.88
N GLY A 278 38.08 6.16 -27.55
CA GLY A 278 38.66 5.01 -26.86
C GLY A 278 38.90 5.20 -25.36
N LYS A 279 38.40 6.28 -24.76
CA LYS A 279 38.42 6.50 -23.30
C LYS A 279 37.03 6.29 -22.72
N GLY A 280 36.88 5.25 -21.90
CA GLY A 280 35.64 4.98 -21.16
C GLY A 280 35.55 5.82 -19.89
N ILE A 281 34.46 6.55 -19.70
CA ILE A 281 34.19 7.40 -18.55
C ILE A 281 32.83 7.00 -17.97
N SER A 282 32.80 6.61 -16.70
CA SER A 282 31.54 6.27 -16.03
C SER A 282 30.73 7.54 -15.71
N PHE A 283 29.42 7.48 -15.86
CA PHE A 283 28.53 8.54 -15.40
C PHE A 283 27.79 8.13 -14.14
N TRP A 284 27.34 9.12 -13.37
CA TRP A 284 26.91 8.99 -11.97
C TRP A 284 25.38 9.02 -11.83
N GLY A 285 24.70 9.37 -12.90
CA GLY A 285 23.25 9.48 -12.92
C GLY A 285 22.71 9.50 -14.35
N VAL A 286 21.45 9.07 -14.49
CA VAL A 286 20.68 9.21 -15.73
C VAL A 286 19.41 9.98 -15.42
N ASN A 287 19.18 11.05 -16.20
CA ASN A 287 17.99 11.91 -16.06
C ASN A 287 17.81 12.44 -14.62
N ALA A 288 18.91 12.78 -13.99
CA ALA A 288 19.00 13.22 -12.60
C ALA A 288 19.61 14.64 -12.53
N PRO A 289 19.48 15.35 -11.41
CA PRO A 289 20.13 16.65 -11.24
C PRO A 289 21.65 16.56 -11.40
N ARG A 290 22.23 17.50 -12.15
CA ARG A 290 23.67 17.59 -12.30
C ARG A 290 24.29 18.28 -11.09
N GLY A 291 24.76 17.49 -10.13
CA GLY A 291 25.47 17.97 -8.96
C GLY A 291 26.89 18.48 -9.25
N LYS A 292 27.57 18.96 -8.20
CA LYS A 292 28.97 19.35 -8.26
C LYS A 292 29.85 18.15 -8.66
N ASP A 293 30.75 18.37 -9.61
CA ASP A 293 31.71 17.39 -10.12
C ASP A 293 31.03 16.12 -10.71
N ALA A 294 29.74 16.19 -11.03
CA ALA A 294 28.97 15.07 -11.58
C ALA A 294 29.12 14.97 -13.12
N ILE A 295 28.94 13.73 -13.60
CA ILE A 295 28.72 13.38 -15.01
C ILE A 295 27.36 12.73 -15.08
N VAL A 296 26.42 13.34 -15.80
CA VAL A 296 25.03 12.87 -15.92
C VAL A 296 24.66 12.67 -17.36
N LEU A 297 24.02 11.53 -17.66
CA LEU A 297 23.46 11.24 -18.96
C LEU A 297 22.01 11.71 -19.01
N TYR A 298 21.65 12.46 -20.04
CA TYR A 298 20.27 12.83 -20.37
C TYR A 298 19.85 12.20 -21.70
N ASN A 299 18.64 11.65 -21.72
CA ASN A 299 18.01 11.05 -22.89
C ASN A 299 16.58 11.57 -23.09
N GLY A 300 15.90 11.13 -24.16
CA GLY A 300 14.55 11.59 -24.49
C GLY A 300 13.48 11.36 -23.39
N LEU A 301 13.67 10.43 -22.46
CA LEU A 301 12.78 10.25 -21.32
C LEU A 301 12.92 11.34 -20.24
N TYR A 302 14.00 12.13 -20.27
CA TYR A 302 14.07 13.31 -19.42
C TYR A 302 13.14 14.42 -19.90
N GLY A 303 13.17 14.71 -21.18
CA GLY A 303 12.44 15.81 -21.81
C GLY A 303 13.18 16.35 -23.03
N SER A 304 12.80 17.52 -23.50
CA SER A 304 13.40 18.13 -24.71
C SER A 304 14.74 18.85 -24.45
N ARG A 305 15.03 19.24 -23.21
CA ARG A 305 16.25 19.98 -22.82
C ARG A 305 16.73 19.53 -21.46
N THR A 306 18.06 19.63 -21.24
CA THR A 306 18.70 19.24 -19.97
C THR A 306 18.33 20.15 -18.80
N GLY A 307 17.98 21.41 -19.05
CA GLY A 307 17.65 22.38 -18.02
C GLY A 307 18.82 22.74 -17.08
N THR A 308 20.06 22.38 -17.42
CA THR A 308 21.23 22.63 -16.59
C THR A 308 21.72 24.07 -16.73
N ASN A 309 22.54 24.52 -15.74
CA ASN A 309 23.17 25.83 -15.75
C ASN A 309 24.45 25.87 -16.60
N GLU A 310 25.02 27.08 -16.76
CA GLU A 310 26.23 27.38 -17.56
C GLU A 310 27.53 26.90 -16.94
N PHE A 311 27.55 26.41 -15.69
CA PHE A 311 28.80 26.04 -14.99
C PHE A 311 29.36 24.66 -15.38
N GLY A 312 28.83 24.04 -16.45
CA GLY A 312 29.31 22.78 -16.98
C GLY A 312 29.40 22.78 -18.49
N LYS A 313 29.89 21.68 -19.06
CA LYS A 313 29.90 21.43 -20.48
C LYS A 313 28.95 20.27 -20.79
N GLU A 314 28.34 20.33 -21.96
CA GLU A 314 27.41 19.33 -22.45
C GLU A 314 27.80 18.85 -23.84
N TYR A 315 27.93 17.54 -23.96
CA TYR A 315 28.30 16.87 -25.19
C TYR A 315 27.04 16.21 -25.77
N VAL A 316 26.50 16.79 -26.84
CA VAL A 316 25.33 16.25 -27.52
C VAL A 316 25.80 15.12 -28.42
N ILE A 317 25.33 13.91 -28.18
CA ILE A 317 25.72 12.68 -28.85
C ILE A 317 24.55 12.15 -29.67
N ARG A 318 24.75 11.93 -30.94
CA ARG A 318 23.79 11.35 -31.85
C ARG A 318 24.49 10.50 -32.89
N ARG A 319 23.90 9.35 -33.25
CA ARG A 319 24.46 8.42 -34.22
C ARG A 319 25.93 8.06 -33.96
N GLY A 320 26.26 7.84 -32.67
CA GLY A 320 27.60 7.44 -32.24
C GLY A 320 28.68 8.52 -32.39
N ARG A 321 28.31 9.82 -32.48
CA ARG A 321 29.25 10.94 -32.59
C ARG A 321 28.81 12.15 -31.79
N VAL A 322 29.78 12.92 -31.32
CA VAL A 322 29.58 14.24 -30.70
C VAL A 322 29.12 15.19 -31.80
N GLN A 323 27.91 15.73 -31.72
CA GLN A 323 27.32 16.65 -32.68
C GLN A 323 27.52 18.12 -32.29
N ALA A 324 27.49 18.40 -30.97
CA ALA A 324 27.67 19.74 -30.46
C ALA A 324 28.31 19.68 -29.07
N ILE A 325 28.98 20.77 -28.69
CA ILE A 325 29.52 20.98 -27.32
C ILE A 325 28.99 22.33 -26.85
N ASN A 326 28.15 22.32 -25.84
CA ASN A 326 27.44 23.49 -25.33
C ASN A 326 27.85 23.77 -23.86
N GLN A 327 27.47 24.93 -23.37
CA GLN A 327 27.74 25.37 -22.01
C GLN A 327 26.46 25.33 -21.15
N GLY A 328 25.86 24.13 -21.07
CA GLY A 328 24.59 23.89 -20.37
C GLY A 328 23.34 24.04 -21.22
N ASN A 329 22.23 23.56 -20.68
CA ASN A 329 20.86 23.62 -21.25
C ASN A 329 20.72 23.17 -22.71
N SER A 330 21.42 22.11 -23.08
CA SER A 330 21.35 21.53 -24.42
C SER A 330 19.97 20.98 -24.75
N GLU A 331 19.62 21.03 -26.03
CA GLU A 331 18.55 20.23 -26.56
C GLU A 331 18.94 18.75 -26.55
N ILE A 332 18.01 17.88 -26.13
CA ILE A 332 18.21 16.43 -26.08
C ILE A 332 17.68 15.84 -27.38
N PRO A 333 18.53 15.23 -28.25
CA PRO A 333 18.06 14.62 -29.49
C PRO A 333 17.11 13.44 -29.19
N PRO A 334 16.00 13.28 -29.94
CA PRO A 334 15.09 12.16 -29.76
C PRO A 334 15.73 10.78 -29.93
N ASP A 335 16.77 10.71 -30.80
CA ASP A 335 17.53 9.50 -31.12
C ASP A 335 19.00 9.60 -30.63
N GLY A 336 19.22 10.28 -29.49
CA GLY A 336 20.55 10.51 -28.95
C GLY A 336 20.55 10.82 -27.45
N PHE A 337 21.66 11.39 -27.01
CA PHE A 337 21.95 11.64 -25.60
C PHE A 337 22.65 12.99 -25.42
N VAL A 338 22.61 13.50 -24.19
CA VAL A 338 23.48 14.59 -23.75
C VAL A 338 24.27 14.12 -22.55
N VAL A 339 25.59 14.14 -22.61
CA VAL A 339 26.48 13.94 -21.47
C VAL A 339 26.79 15.30 -20.88
N SER A 340 26.26 15.57 -19.68
CA SER A 340 26.43 16.84 -18.98
C SER A 340 27.47 16.68 -17.88
N VAL A 341 28.51 17.52 -17.89
CA VAL A 341 29.70 17.40 -17.05
C VAL A 341 29.94 18.70 -16.28
N HIS A 342 30.13 18.59 -14.97
CA HIS A 342 30.35 19.73 -14.09
C HIS A 342 31.72 19.69 -13.40
N GLY A 343 32.26 20.86 -13.07
CA GLY A 343 33.42 21.05 -12.19
C GLY A 343 34.67 20.27 -12.62
N GLN A 344 35.31 19.58 -11.72
CA GLN A 344 36.56 18.84 -11.96
C GLN A 344 36.41 17.71 -12.99
N SER A 345 35.21 17.12 -13.09
CA SER A 345 34.97 16.05 -14.04
C SER A 345 35.07 16.50 -15.51
N GLN A 346 35.06 17.81 -15.81
CA GLN A 346 35.32 18.32 -17.14
C GLN A 346 36.72 17.92 -17.68
N ALA A 347 37.69 17.69 -16.78
CA ALA A 347 39.02 17.23 -17.17
C ALA A 347 39.05 15.91 -17.92
N TYR A 348 38.10 15.00 -17.65
CA TYR A 348 38.00 13.74 -18.36
C TYR A 348 37.65 13.91 -19.86
N PHE A 349 37.05 15.04 -20.20
CA PHE A 349 36.59 15.38 -21.57
C PHE A 349 37.54 16.36 -22.30
N ASN A 350 38.73 16.62 -21.73
CA ASN A 350 39.70 17.48 -22.38
C ASN A 350 40.10 16.92 -23.75
N GLY A 351 40.07 17.78 -24.78
CA GLY A 351 40.40 17.44 -26.15
C GLY A 351 39.27 16.85 -26.97
N VAL A 352 38.09 16.59 -26.37
CA VAL A 352 36.88 16.13 -27.10
C VAL A 352 36.39 17.23 -28.06
N LYS A 353 36.13 16.87 -29.31
CA LYS A 353 35.70 17.76 -30.39
C LYS A 353 34.40 17.26 -31.04
N VAL A 354 33.70 18.17 -31.71
CA VAL A 354 32.61 17.81 -32.60
C VAL A 354 33.12 16.86 -33.67
N GLY A 355 32.39 15.79 -33.95
CA GLY A 355 32.76 14.74 -34.88
C GLY A 355 33.39 13.51 -34.21
N ASP A 356 33.92 13.62 -32.96
CA ASP A 356 34.50 12.49 -32.23
C ASP A 356 33.51 11.36 -32.06
N ALA A 357 34.00 10.12 -32.18
CA ALA A 357 33.18 8.94 -31.92
C ALA A 357 32.82 8.87 -30.43
N ALA A 358 31.56 8.57 -30.14
CA ALA A 358 31.03 8.47 -28.78
C ALA A 358 30.04 7.29 -28.68
N ILE A 359 30.28 6.38 -27.74
CA ILE A 359 29.46 5.19 -27.52
C ILE A 359 28.96 5.22 -26.07
N ILE A 360 27.64 5.07 -25.90
CA ILE A 360 27.02 4.91 -24.57
C ILE A 360 26.79 3.42 -24.35
N THR A 361 27.21 2.91 -23.19
CA THR A 361 26.93 1.55 -22.77
C THR A 361 26.28 1.57 -21.39
N GLU A 362 25.17 0.86 -21.22
CA GLU A 362 24.45 0.73 -19.98
C GLU A 362 24.13 -0.74 -19.69
N SER A 363 24.26 -1.15 -18.43
CA SER A 363 23.87 -2.48 -17.95
C SER A 363 23.14 -2.35 -16.59
N LEU A 364 22.19 -3.22 -16.35
CA LEU A 364 21.54 -3.41 -15.04
C LEU A 364 22.07 -4.64 -14.28
N GLY A 365 23.21 -5.20 -14.75
CA GLY A 365 23.87 -6.37 -14.18
C GLY A 365 23.36 -7.69 -14.77
N ASP A 366 23.85 -8.78 -14.16
CA ASP A 366 23.57 -10.12 -14.65
C ASP A 366 22.08 -10.47 -14.54
N GLY A 367 21.58 -11.16 -15.56
CA GLY A 367 20.19 -11.64 -15.59
C GLY A 367 19.15 -10.57 -16.00
N ILE A 368 19.56 -9.35 -16.36
CA ILE A 368 18.65 -8.32 -16.91
C ILE A 368 19.16 -7.94 -18.30
N GLY A 369 18.42 -8.33 -19.33
CA GLY A 369 18.79 -8.05 -20.73
C GLY A 369 18.68 -6.56 -21.09
N ALA A 370 19.39 -6.16 -22.15
CA ALA A 370 19.38 -4.77 -22.62
C ALA A 370 17.98 -4.26 -23.07
N LYS A 371 17.10 -5.22 -23.46
CA LYS A 371 15.72 -4.93 -23.89
C LYS A 371 14.68 -5.16 -22.81
N ASP A 372 15.09 -5.67 -21.63
CA ASP A 372 14.19 -5.88 -20.52
C ASP A 372 13.89 -4.53 -19.85
N ASP A 373 12.66 -4.36 -19.40
CA ASP A 373 12.30 -3.25 -18.53
C ASP A 373 12.66 -3.59 -17.08
N PHE A 374 12.97 -2.56 -16.32
CA PHE A 374 13.23 -2.66 -14.89
C PHE A 374 12.50 -1.55 -14.13
N TYR A 375 11.64 -1.94 -13.22
CA TYR A 375 10.82 -1.04 -12.42
C TYR A 375 11.34 -1.07 -10.97
N GLY A 376 12.41 -0.32 -10.73
CA GLY A 376 13.14 -0.29 -9.48
C GLY A 376 12.36 0.32 -8.34
N ALA A 377 12.51 -0.25 -7.16
CA ALA A 377 11.86 0.18 -5.93
C ALA A 377 12.67 -0.25 -4.69
N GLY A 378 12.36 -1.39 -4.07
CA GLY A 378 13.03 -1.95 -2.89
C GLY A 378 12.40 -1.53 -1.56
N PRO A 379 12.72 -2.26 -0.49
CA PRO A 379 13.55 -3.46 -0.50
C PRO A 379 12.78 -4.69 -0.99
N GLN A 380 13.49 -5.78 -1.24
CA GLN A 380 12.89 -7.12 -1.34
C GLN A 380 12.08 -7.41 -0.06
N LEU A 381 10.93 -8.05 -0.20
CA LEU A 381 10.08 -8.48 0.92
C LEU A 381 10.00 -9.99 1.05
N VAL A 382 10.00 -10.70 -0.09
CA VAL A 382 9.83 -12.16 -0.15
C VAL A 382 10.83 -12.73 -1.16
N ALA A 383 11.48 -13.81 -0.79
CA ALA A 383 12.30 -14.66 -1.66
C ALA A 383 11.93 -16.13 -1.42
N ASN A 384 11.76 -16.90 -2.50
CA ASN A 384 11.44 -18.34 -2.43
C ASN A 384 10.23 -18.69 -1.52
N GLY A 385 9.19 -17.82 -1.52
CA GLY A 385 8.01 -18.02 -0.69
C GLY A 385 8.19 -17.73 0.81
N VAL A 386 9.34 -17.18 1.19
CA VAL A 386 9.65 -16.84 2.59
C VAL A 386 9.90 -15.34 2.73
N VAL A 387 9.43 -14.75 3.82
CA VAL A 387 9.69 -13.33 4.14
C VAL A 387 11.19 -13.11 4.30
N SER A 388 11.74 -12.22 3.47
CA SER A 388 13.17 -11.93 3.39
C SER A 388 13.37 -10.44 3.08
N VAL A 389 13.31 -9.61 4.12
CA VAL A 389 13.41 -8.15 3.98
C VAL A 389 14.86 -7.71 3.94
N THR A 390 15.27 -7.05 2.85
CA THR A 390 16.67 -6.67 2.57
C THR A 390 16.95 -5.19 2.79
N SER A 391 16.21 -4.51 3.68
CA SER A 391 16.31 -3.05 3.90
C SER A 391 17.73 -2.56 4.15
N GLN A 392 18.51 -3.27 4.94
CA GLN A 392 19.89 -2.90 5.25
C GLN A 392 20.81 -3.09 4.04
N ALA A 393 20.69 -4.20 3.34
CA ALA A 393 21.52 -4.51 2.16
C ALA A 393 21.24 -3.57 0.98
N GLU A 394 20.01 -3.05 0.90
CA GLU A 394 19.57 -2.13 -0.15
C GLU A 394 19.62 -0.65 0.30
N HIS A 395 20.27 -0.36 1.42
CA HIS A 395 20.43 0.99 1.99
C HIS A 395 19.12 1.79 2.06
N ILE A 396 18.03 1.11 2.45
CA ILE A 396 16.72 1.76 2.60
C ILE A 396 16.74 2.68 3.82
N ALA A 397 16.30 3.91 3.64
CA ALA A 397 16.23 4.91 4.69
C ALA A 397 15.44 4.43 5.91
N ASN A 398 15.87 4.81 7.12
CA ASN A 398 15.33 4.29 8.37
C ASN A 398 13.84 4.59 8.58
N ASP A 399 13.31 5.69 8.06
CA ASP A 399 11.91 6.06 8.11
C ASP A 399 11.03 5.12 7.25
N ILE A 400 11.60 4.54 6.19
CA ILE A 400 10.96 3.51 5.37
C ILE A 400 11.15 2.13 5.99
N ALA A 401 12.38 1.81 6.42
CA ALA A 401 12.74 0.49 6.93
C ALA A 401 12.01 0.14 8.24
N ASN A 402 11.78 1.13 9.09
CA ASN A 402 11.24 0.94 10.44
C ASN A 402 9.81 1.47 10.57
N GLY A 403 9.06 0.82 11.46
CA GLY A 403 7.72 1.26 11.82
C GLY A 403 6.62 0.88 10.82
N ARG A 404 5.40 1.33 11.16
CA ARG A 404 4.19 1.11 10.38
C ARG A 404 3.86 2.31 9.52
N ALA A 405 3.54 2.06 8.27
CA ALA A 405 3.14 3.09 7.32
C ALA A 405 2.12 2.51 6.30
N PRO A 406 1.42 3.35 5.52
CA PRO A 406 0.84 2.88 4.27
C PRO A 406 1.95 2.27 3.41
N ARG A 407 1.66 1.15 2.74
CA ARG A 407 2.64 0.41 1.95
C ARG A 407 2.08 0.03 0.60
N THR A 408 2.95 -0.03 -0.38
CA THR A 408 2.67 -0.58 -1.70
C THR A 408 3.69 -1.68 -1.99
N ALA A 409 3.26 -2.80 -2.56
CA ALA A 409 4.13 -3.91 -2.91
C ALA A 409 3.67 -4.61 -4.18
N VAL A 410 4.63 -5.24 -4.84
CA VAL A 410 4.41 -6.09 -6.02
C VAL A 410 5.01 -7.46 -5.73
N GLY A 411 4.30 -8.53 -6.10
CA GLY A 411 4.77 -9.89 -5.96
C GLY A 411 4.48 -10.75 -7.18
N ILE A 412 5.19 -11.85 -7.28
CA ILE A 412 4.97 -12.90 -8.27
C ILE A 412 4.55 -14.14 -7.51
N LYS A 413 3.44 -14.73 -7.88
CA LYS A 413 2.90 -15.97 -7.31
C LYS A 413 3.53 -17.20 -7.98
N SER A 414 3.39 -18.35 -7.35
CA SER A 414 3.89 -19.62 -7.89
C SER A 414 3.24 -20.06 -9.20
N ASP A 415 2.02 -19.58 -9.47
CA ASP A 415 1.29 -19.79 -10.73
C ASP A 415 1.65 -18.79 -11.83
N GLY A 416 2.56 -17.84 -11.55
CA GLY A 416 3.00 -16.79 -12.47
C GLY A 416 2.15 -15.52 -12.44
N HIS A 417 1.04 -15.48 -11.70
CA HIS A 417 0.24 -14.28 -11.53
C HIS A 417 1.03 -13.19 -10.82
N ILE A 418 0.70 -11.94 -11.14
CA ILE A 418 1.29 -10.77 -10.49
C ILE A 418 0.32 -10.23 -9.45
N LEU A 419 0.81 -10.10 -8.22
CA LEU A 419 0.06 -9.56 -7.09
C LEU A 419 0.48 -8.11 -6.84
N LEU A 420 -0.46 -7.16 -7.06
CA LEU A 420 -0.28 -5.76 -6.68
C LEU A 420 -1.02 -5.51 -5.37
N MET A 421 -0.38 -4.92 -4.38
CA MET A 421 -0.97 -4.74 -3.06
C MET A 421 -0.71 -3.35 -2.49
N VAL A 422 -1.75 -2.74 -1.92
CA VAL A 422 -1.70 -1.47 -1.20
C VAL A 422 -2.30 -1.65 0.18
N ALA A 423 -1.56 -1.31 1.22
CA ALA A 423 -2.03 -1.26 2.60
C ALA A 423 -2.26 0.19 3.02
N ASP A 424 -3.47 0.50 3.49
CA ASP A 424 -3.75 1.78 4.15
C ASP A 424 -2.97 1.89 5.47
N GLY A 425 -2.76 3.11 5.95
CA GLY A 425 -2.10 3.35 7.22
C GLY A 425 -2.24 4.78 7.72
N ARG A 426 -1.72 5.05 8.93
CA ARG A 426 -1.79 6.36 9.59
C ARG A 426 -3.24 6.86 9.81
N GLN A 427 -4.21 5.94 9.85
CA GLN A 427 -5.64 6.24 9.95
C GLN A 427 -6.31 5.30 10.95
N SER A 428 -7.49 5.70 11.46
CA SER A 428 -8.21 4.91 12.48
C SER A 428 -8.68 3.53 11.99
N HIS A 429 -8.97 3.38 10.67
CA HIS A 429 -9.36 2.12 10.07
C HIS A 429 -8.16 1.26 9.62
N SER A 430 -6.94 1.79 9.65
CA SER A 430 -5.71 1.07 9.34
C SER A 430 -4.49 1.75 9.94
N ILE A 431 -3.77 1.02 10.79
CA ILE A 431 -2.51 1.50 11.38
C ILE A 431 -1.32 1.41 10.43
N GLY A 432 -1.49 0.75 9.29
CA GLY A 432 -0.42 0.46 8.34
C GLY A 432 0.31 -0.86 8.63
N ALA A 433 1.30 -1.15 7.80
CA ALA A 433 2.13 -2.34 7.90
C ALA A 433 3.61 -2.00 8.08
N SER A 434 4.35 -2.84 8.82
CA SER A 434 5.80 -2.93 8.68
C SER A 434 6.16 -3.64 7.37
N LEU A 435 7.41 -3.55 6.93
CA LEU A 435 7.87 -4.30 5.75
C LEU A 435 7.73 -5.83 5.95
N VAL A 436 8.01 -6.32 7.15
CA VAL A 436 7.84 -7.73 7.50
C VAL A 436 6.37 -8.16 7.39
N GLU A 437 5.44 -7.36 7.92
CA GLU A 437 4.01 -7.67 7.82
C GLU A 437 3.49 -7.59 6.40
N MET A 438 4.02 -6.66 5.59
CA MET A 438 3.70 -6.62 4.16
C MET A 438 4.21 -7.87 3.45
N GLY A 439 5.44 -8.32 3.74
CA GLY A 439 5.98 -9.59 3.25
C GLY A 439 5.13 -10.80 3.68
N GLN A 440 4.70 -10.85 4.95
CA GLN A 440 3.81 -11.91 5.45
C GLN A 440 2.48 -11.94 4.70
N LEU A 441 1.93 -10.78 4.40
CA LEU A 441 0.68 -10.66 3.65
C LEU A 441 0.86 -11.11 2.19
N MET A 442 1.98 -10.75 1.55
CA MET A 442 2.32 -11.20 0.20
C MET A 442 2.44 -12.74 0.14
N VAL A 443 3.11 -13.37 1.12
CA VAL A 443 3.22 -14.84 1.23
C VAL A 443 1.84 -15.47 1.47
N LYS A 444 1.00 -14.88 2.33
CA LYS A 444 -0.39 -15.35 2.57
C LYS A 444 -1.18 -15.48 1.26
N TYR A 445 -0.96 -14.55 0.32
CA TYR A 445 -1.63 -14.55 -0.99
C TYR A 445 -0.84 -15.26 -2.11
N GLY A 446 0.17 -16.05 -1.73
CA GLY A 446 0.87 -16.96 -2.63
C GLY A 446 2.09 -16.39 -3.34
N ALA A 447 2.57 -15.20 -2.97
CA ALA A 447 3.77 -14.64 -3.56
C ALA A 447 5.01 -15.48 -3.18
N VAL A 448 5.79 -15.87 -4.19
CA VAL A 448 7.09 -16.54 -4.03
C VAL A 448 8.25 -15.53 -4.10
N LYS A 449 8.04 -14.38 -4.75
CA LYS A 449 8.92 -13.22 -4.75
C LYS A 449 8.08 -11.97 -4.52
N ALA A 450 8.58 -10.98 -3.77
CA ALA A 450 7.92 -9.68 -3.62
C ALA A 450 8.91 -8.57 -3.32
N VAL A 451 8.55 -7.36 -3.74
CA VAL A 451 9.32 -6.13 -3.55
C VAL A 451 8.40 -5.01 -3.07
N ASN A 452 8.90 -4.17 -2.15
CA ASN A 452 8.22 -2.97 -1.69
C ASN A 452 8.39 -1.83 -2.69
N TYR A 453 7.35 -1.04 -2.87
CA TYR A 453 7.31 0.19 -3.67
C TYR A 453 7.16 1.41 -2.76
N ASP A 454 7.07 2.63 -3.34
CA ASP A 454 6.89 3.83 -2.53
C ASP A 454 5.61 3.73 -1.68
N GLY A 455 5.71 4.23 -0.47
CA GLY A 455 4.71 4.10 0.57
C GLY A 455 4.17 5.45 1.06
N GLY A 456 3.64 5.45 2.27
CA GLY A 456 3.13 6.66 2.90
C GLY A 456 1.97 7.27 2.12
N GLY A 457 2.02 8.58 1.90
CA GLY A 457 0.98 9.30 1.15
C GLY A 457 0.86 8.94 -0.31
N SER A 458 1.89 8.29 -0.89
CA SER A 458 1.86 7.81 -2.27
C SER A 458 1.07 6.51 -2.45
N SER A 459 0.82 5.75 -1.37
CA SER A 459 0.15 4.44 -1.43
C SER A 459 -1.28 4.57 -1.94
N GLU A 460 -1.50 4.19 -3.18
CA GLU A 460 -2.79 4.33 -3.85
C GLU A 460 -3.04 3.21 -4.87
N MET A 461 -4.29 2.80 -4.99
CA MET A 461 -4.77 1.84 -5.98
C MET A 461 -6.02 2.38 -6.66
N VAL A 462 -6.02 2.36 -7.99
CA VAL A 462 -7.16 2.75 -8.83
C VAL A 462 -7.60 1.55 -9.66
N VAL A 463 -8.90 1.30 -9.71
CA VAL A 463 -9.52 0.24 -10.52
C VAL A 463 -10.73 0.82 -11.23
N ASN A 464 -10.84 0.66 -12.55
CA ASN A 464 -11.92 1.20 -13.36
C ASN A 464 -12.15 2.70 -13.07
N ASN A 465 -11.07 3.49 -13.05
CA ASN A 465 -11.04 4.93 -12.76
C ASN A 465 -11.58 5.31 -11.36
N ARG A 466 -11.59 4.39 -10.40
CA ARG A 466 -11.99 4.66 -9.01
C ARG A 466 -10.86 4.33 -8.05
N ILE A 467 -10.58 5.22 -7.12
CA ILE A 467 -9.67 4.95 -6.01
C ILE A 467 -10.36 3.96 -5.07
N VAL A 468 -9.69 2.81 -4.80
CA VAL A 468 -10.29 1.73 -4.01
C VAL A 468 -9.80 1.69 -2.57
N ASN A 469 -8.68 2.32 -2.27
CA ASN A 469 -8.13 2.48 -0.93
C ASN A 469 -8.36 3.90 -0.38
N ARG A 470 -7.78 4.24 0.77
CA ARG A 470 -7.84 5.58 1.37
C ARG A 470 -6.45 6.16 1.50
N PRO A 471 -6.02 7.07 0.61
CA PRO A 471 -4.73 7.75 0.74
C PRO A 471 -4.58 8.45 2.09
N SER A 472 -3.42 8.30 2.73
CA SER A 472 -3.20 8.79 4.10
C SER A 472 -3.13 10.31 4.23
N ASP A 473 -2.90 11.01 3.12
CA ASP A 473 -2.87 12.48 3.07
C ASP A 473 -4.28 13.10 2.98
N GLY A 474 -5.32 12.25 2.94
CA GLY A 474 -6.71 12.68 2.80
C GLY A 474 -7.16 12.93 1.36
N ASN A 475 -6.23 13.03 0.43
CA ASN A 475 -6.40 13.19 -1.02
C ASN A 475 -5.24 12.51 -1.75
N GLU A 476 -5.38 12.35 -3.07
CA GLU A 476 -4.34 11.80 -3.93
C GLU A 476 -3.08 12.67 -3.89
N ARG A 477 -1.94 12.02 -3.70
CA ARG A 477 -0.63 12.64 -3.89
C ARG A 477 -0.23 12.54 -5.35
N SER A 478 0.37 13.59 -5.91
CA SER A 478 1.05 13.47 -7.20
C SER A 478 2.29 12.59 -7.06
N ILE A 479 2.48 11.63 -7.95
CA ILE A 479 3.54 10.62 -7.93
C ILE A 479 4.44 10.75 -9.17
N GLY A 480 5.68 10.28 -9.06
CA GLY A 480 6.68 10.37 -10.14
C GLY A 480 6.53 9.30 -11.21
N ASN A 481 5.96 8.17 -10.86
CA ASN A 481 5.71 7.05 -11.76
C ASN A 481 4.61 6.15 -11.20
N ALA A 482 3.97 5.37 -12.07
CA ALA A 482 2.88 4.46 -11.72
C ALA A 482 3.07 3.09 -12.39
N LEU A 483 2.63 2.01 -11.74
CA LEU A 483 2.47 0.69 -12.35
C LEU A 483 1.02 0.53 -12.78
N LEU A 484 0.80 0.41 -14.09
CA LEU A 484 -0.52 0.31 -14.70
C LEU A 484 -0.76 -1.07 -15.29
N VAL A 485 -2.02 -1.50 -15.25
CA VAL A 485 -2.52 -2.78 -15.77
C VAL A 485 -3.31 -2.52 -17.03
N PHE A 486 -2.85 -3.07 -18.16
CA PHE A 486 -3.45 -2.94 -19.47
C PHE A 486 -4.01 -4.28 -19.94
N LYS A 487 -5.17 -4.29 -20.54
CA LYS A 487 -5.70 -5.47 -21.22
C LYS A 487 -4.90 -5.73 -22.51
N LYS A 488 -4.52 -7.00 -22.75
CA LYS A 488 -3.82 -7.42 -23.98
C LYS A 488 -4.78 -7.59 -25.15
#